data_a91ca8a6382cd301105b99a5debd8ce6
#
_entry.id   a91ca8a6382cd301105b99a5debd8ce6
#
_cell.length_a   1.000
_cell.length_b   1.000
_cell.length_c   1.000
_cell.angle_alpha   90.00
_cell.angle_beta   90.00
_cell.angle_gamma   90.00
#
_symmetry.space_group_name_H-M   'P 1'
#
loop_
_entity.id
_entity.type
_entity.pdbx_description
1 polymer ?
#
loop_
_entity_poly.entity_id
_entity_poly.type
_entity_poly.pdbx_seq_one_letter_code
_entity_poly.pdbx_strand_id
1 'polypeptide(L)'
;MPINWSTSALLLVFAGACGKPDAAPATGQRPEVRDSTPSRPQPTRGETGARGLKRAPDSAAKGRGVKPPPDSAILIQLATQPKLRTKADSISLVSSIRTGLRNPGWPVKTPSLLPGSMLPAKRIVAFYGNPLSKKMGILGELPPDQMLGKFDSVVAQWRSADPSTPVQPALHLIVSVAQRLPGKDGMYRQRSDPGLIEKVYGWARSKGAITILDIQAGKSTIDSELPRLIPFLSRPDVHLGLDPEFYMHHNREGRIPATKIGAMDARDVNYAIDQLAALVTKYHLPPKVLIVHRFTTNMLQHASEIKLDPRVQVVINMDGWGQPWYKFDTYARCEAAEPVEYTGFKLFFHNDTRKGDPILSPREVLALRPRPMYIQYQ
;
A
#
# COMPACT_ATOMS: atom_id res chain seq x y z
N MET A 1 -13.75 17.92 10.78
CA MET A 1 -14.01 17.98 9.34
C MET A 1 -13.52 16.67 8.75
N PRO A 2 -14.33 15.93 8.04
CA PRO A 2 -13.84 14.74 7.34
C PRO A 2 -12.88 15.18 6.25
N ILE A 3 -11.63 14.75 6.35
CA ILE A 3 -10.61 14.98 5.32
C ILE A 3 -11.08 14.23 4.08
N ASN A 4 -11.34 14.99 3.04
CA ASN A 4 -11.82 14.50 1.75
C ASN A 4 -10.68 13.73 1.05
N TRP A 5 -10.68 12.42 1.16
CA TRP A 5 -9.72 11.48 0.55
C TRP A 5 -9.96 11.29 -0.95
N SER A 6 -10.93 12.03 -1.49
CA SER A 6 -11.23 11.94 -2.90
C SER A 6 -10.19 12.71 -3.70
N THR A 7 -9.57 12.07 -4.62
CA THR A 7 -9.03 12.54 -5.88
C THR A 7 -7.53 12.59 -6.12
N SER A 8 -6.64 12.34 -5.16
CA SER A 8 -5.21 12.51 -5.51
C SER A 8 -4.36 11.24 -5.53
N ALA A 9 -4.82 10.12 -5.05
CA ALA A 9 -3.99 8.92 -4.95
C ALA A 9 -4.04 7.99 -6.17
N LEU A 10 -5.01 8.15 -7.07
CA LEU A 10 -5.19 7.14 -8.10
C LEU A 10 -5.70 7.66 -9.44
N LEU A 11 -4.97 8.57 -10.04
CA LEU A 11 -5.04 8.79 -11.49
C LEU A 11 -4.05 7.86 -12.19
N LEU A 12 -4.23 6.55 -12.04
CA LEU A 12 -3.64 5.52 -12.89
C LEU A 12 -4.57 5.27 -14.08
N VAL A 13 -4.57 6.20 -15.02
CA VAL A 13 -5.17 5.98 -16.32
C VAL A 13 -4.22 5.12 -17.13
N PHE A 14 -4.49 3.81 -17.22
CA PHE A 14 -3.91 2.99 -18.26
C PHE A 14 -4.63 3.24 -19.58
N ALA A 15 -4.01 4.04 -20.45
CA ALA A 15 -4.29 3.95 -21.88
C ALA A 15 -3.69 2.63 -22.37
N GLY A 16 -4.54 1.68 -22.72
CA GLY A 16 -4.11 0.40 -23.28
C GLY A 16 -3.45 0.61 -24.62
N ALA A 17 -2.21 0.20 -24.75
CA ALA A 17 -1.57 -0.04 -26.03
C ALA A 17 -2.03 -1.42 -26.52
N CYS A 18 -3.11 -1.45 -27.31
CA CYS A 18 -3.41 -2.59 -28.16
C CYS A 18 -2.55 -2.47 -29.41
N GLY A 19 -1.56 -3.35 -29.57
CA GLY A 19 -0.88 -3.58 -30.83
C GLY A 19 -1.88 -4.08 -31.87
N LYS A 20 -1.88 -3.45 -33.03
CA LYS A 20 -2.60 -3.90 -34.23
C LYS A 20 -1.82 -5.01 -34.92
N PRO A 21 -2.49 -6.02 -35.47
CA PRO A 21 -1.89 -6.80 -36.56
C PRO A 21 -2.15 -6.11 -37.87
N ASP A 22 -1.14 -6.12 -38.74
CA ASP A 22 -1.16 -5.64 -40.12
C ASP A 22 -2.13 -6.45 -40.98
N ALA A 23 -2.93 -5.75 -41.82
CA ALA A 23 -3.52 -6.29 -43.04
C ALA A 23 -3.72 -5.15 -44.04
N ALA A 24 -3.29 -5.40 -45.25
CA ALA A 24 -3.20 -4.51 -46.41
C ALA A 24 -4.55 -4.30 -47.16
N PRO A 25 -4.62 -3.51 -48.22
CA PRO A 25 -5.67 -2.54 -48.44
C PRO A 25 -6.76 -3.01 -49.46
N ALA A 26 -7.95 -2.44 -49.34
CA ALA A 26 -8.94 -2.44 -50.44
C ALA A 26 -9.66 -1.09 -50.53
N THR A 27 -9.67 -0.58 -51.73
CA THR A 27 -10.29 0.62 -52.27
C THR A 27 -11.82 0.64 -52.19
N GLY A 28 -12.41 1.86 -52.05
CA GLY A 28 -13.83 2.04 -52.36
C GLY A 28 -14.50 3.26 -51.72
N GLN A 29 -14.56 4.35 -52.51
CA GLN A 29 -15.58 5.41 -52.64
C GLN A 29 -16.42 5.91 -51.45
N ARG A 30 -16.35 7.25 -51.29
CA ARG A 30 -17.28 8.15 -50.56
C ARG A 30 -18.67 8.19 -51.18
N PRO A 31 -19.70 8.54 -50.45
CA PRO A 31 -20.47 9.76 -50.77
C PRO A 31 -20.67 10.73 -49.59
N GLU A 32 -20.75 12.01 -49.99
CA GLU A 32 -21.14 13.17 -49.20
C GLU A 32 -22.62 13.12 -48.82
N VAL A 33 -22.99 13.57 -47.62
CA VAL A 33 -24.31 14.19 -47.34
C VAL A 33 -24.17 15.24 -46.21
N ARG A 34 -24.36 16.45 -46.64
CA ARG A 34 -24.98 17.68 -46.12
C ARG A 34 -25.23 17.86 -44.61
N ASP A 35 -24.70 18.96 -44.20
CA ASP A 35 -24.98 19.89 -43.12
C ASP A 35 -26.47 20.25 -42.92
N SER A 36 -26.94 20.25 -41.69
CA SER A 36 -28.09 21.03 -41.29
C SER A 36 -28.09 21.23 -39.76
N THR A 37 -27.72 22.42 -39.37
CA THR A 37 -27.90 23.00 -38.03
C THR A 37 -29.35 23.48 -37.84
N PRO A 38 -29.90 23.45 -36.66
CA PRO A 38 -30.79 24.51 -36.19
C PRO A 38 -30.45 25.07 -34.82
N SER A 39 -30.51 26.31 -34.80
CA SER A 39 -30.50 27.43 -33.90
C SER A 39 -31.00 27.24 -32.47
N ARG A 40 -30.28 27.89 -31.59
CA ARG A 40 -30.53 28.18 -30.16
C ARG A 40 -31.60 29.31 -30.00
N PRO A 41 -32.44 29.29 -28.97
CA PRO A 41 -33.08 30.48 -28.43
C PRO A 41 -32.43 30.89 -27.09
N GLN A 42 -32.25 32.20 -26.94
CA GLN A 42 -31.82 32.89 -25.70
C GLN A 42 -33.01 33.15 -24.74
N PRO A 43 -32.76 33.27 -23.44
CA PRO A 43 -33.78 33.57 -22.45
C PRO A 43 -33.95 35.11 -22.25
N THR A 44 -35.21 35.50 -22.09
CA THR A 44 -35.66 36.84 -21.73
C THR A 44 -35.56 37.13 -20.22
N ARG A 45 -35.22 38.37 -19.94
CA ARG A 45 -35.15 39.02 -18.63
C ARG A 45 -36.57 39.29 -18.08
N GLY A 46 -36.77 39.06 -16.78
CA GLY A 46 -37.94 39.55 -16.03
C GLY A 46 -37.58 39.83 -14.59
N GLU A 47 -37.91 41.02 -14.19
CA GLU A 47 -37.52 41.70 -12.94
C GLU A 47 -38.42 41.35 -11.73
N THR A 48 -37.86 41.65 -10.55
CA THR A 48 -38.44 42.18 -9.29
C THR A 48 -39.18 41.22 -8.34
N GLY A 49 -38.77 41.34 -7.07
CA GLY A 49 -39.54 40.87 -5.92
C GLY A 49 -38.75 40.67 -4.64
N ALA A 50 -38.28 41.75 -4.02
CA ALA A 50 -37.71 41.71 -2.67
C ALA A 50 -38.82 41.45 -1.63
N ARG A 51 -38.69 40.43 -0.81
CA ARG A 51 -39.31 40.34 0.52
C ARG A 51 -38.36 39.74 1.52
N GLY A 52 -38.01 40.53 2.51
CA GLY A 52 -37.16 40.15 3.64
C GLY A 52 -37.80 39.07 4.50
N LEU A 53 -36.97 38.14 4.89
CA LEU A 53 -37.24 37.17 5.96
C LEU A 53 -36.23 37.32 7.06
N LYS A 54 -36.75 37.54 8.25
CA LYS A 54 -36.07 37.81 9.51
C LYS A 54 -35.10 36.67 9.88
N ARG A 55 -33.92 37.10 10.29
CA ARG A 55 -32.90 36.26 10.94
C ARG A 55 -33.45 35.70 12.26
N ALA A 56 -33.45 34.40 12.43
CA ALA A 56 -33.65 33.72 13.71
C ALA A 56 -32.28 33.61 14.43
N PRO A 57 -32.23 33.64 15.77
CA PRO A 57 -30.99 33.71 16.51
C PRO A 57 -30.26 32.38 16.54
N ASP A 58 -28.93 32.48 16.41
CA ASP A 58 -27.97 31.37 16.58
C ASP A 58 -28.12 30.76 17.97
N SER A 59 -28.66 29.57 18.06
CA SER A 59 -28.47 28.72 19.21
C SER A 59 -27.17 27.94 19.01
N ALA A 60 -26.09 28.46 19.58
CA ALA A 60 -24.83 27.76 19.70
C ALA A 60 -25.04 26.49 20.60
N ALA A 61 -25.28 25.36 19.97
CA ALA A 61 -25.12 24.07 20.63
C ALA A 61 -23.64 23.90 20.95
N LYS A 62 -23.25 24.12 22.19
CA LYS A 62 -21.98 23.70 22.77
C LYS A 62 -21.91 22.18 22.70
N GLY A 63 -21.39 21.65 21.61
CA GLY A 63 -20.94 20.28 21.52
C GLY A 63 -19.87 20.09 22.61
N ARG A 64 -20.13 19.23 23.58
CA ARG A 64 -19.11 18.74 24.50
C ARG A 64 -18.03 18.08 23.66
N GLY A 65 -16.93 18.81 23.43
CA GLY A 65 -15.75 18.27 22.77
C GLY A 65 -15.24 17.12 23.61
N VAL A 66 -15.35 15.90 23.09
CA VAL A 66 -14.64 14.74 23.61
C VAL A 66 -13.16 15.12 23.52
N LYS A 67 -12.49 15.27 24.66
CA LYS A 67 -11.04 15.46 24.70
C LYS A 67 -10.42 14.28 23.96
N PRO A 68 -9.62 14.51 22.90
CA PRO A 68 -8.88 13.43 22.25
C PRO A 68 -8.00 12.75 23.31
N PRO A 69 -7.75 11.44 23.19
CA PRO A 69 -6.84 10.75 24.09
C PRO A 69 -5.48 11.47 24.11
N PRO A 70 -4.73 11.43 25.24
CA PRO A 70 -3.50 12.21 25.42
C PRO A 70 -2.49 12.07 24.27
N ASP A 71 -2.40 10.90 23.67
CA ASP A 71 -1.49 10.63 22.55
C ASP A 71 -1.91 11.34 21.26
N SER A 72 -3.23 11.44 20.99
CA SER A 72 -3.76 12.24 19.88
C SER A 72 -3.56 13.74 20.11
N ALA A 73 -3.54 14.20 21.35
CA ALA A 73 -3.27 15.61 21.64
C ALA A 73 -1.83 16.01 21.33
N ILE A 74 -0.86 15.13 21.60
CA ILE A 74 0.56 15.33 21.24
C ILE A 74 0.69 15.37 19.72
N LEU A 75 0.06 14.44 19.02
CA LEU A 75 0.12 14.37 17.56
C LEU A 75 -0.57 15.56 16.89
N ILE A 76 -1.70 16.05 17.44
CA ILE A 76 -2.39 17.26 16.96
C ILE A 76 -1.53 18.50 17.22
N GLN A 77 -0.89 18.60 18.39
CA GLN A 77 0.00 19.71 18.73
C GLN A 77 1.22 19.77 17.81
N LEU A 78 1.72 18.60 17.37
CA LEU A 78 2.82 18.47 16.43
C LEU A 78 2.39 18.76 14.99
N ALA A 79 1.16 18.40 14.61
CA ALA A 79 0.55 18.72 13.32
C ALA A 79 0.30 20.23 13.12
N THR A 80 0.07 20.95 14.19
CA THR A 80 -0.17 22.42 14.15
C THR A 80 1.10 23.23 14.19
N GLN A 81 2.27 22.61 14.45
CA GLN A 81 3.56 23.29 14.38
C GLN A 81 4.06 23.44 12.94
N PRO A 82 4.28 24.65 12.44
CA PRO A 82 4.47 24.89 11.01
C PRO A 82 5.81 24.45 10.42
N LYS A 83 6.66 23.76 11.13
CA LYS A 83 7.95 23.26 10.62
C LYS A 83 8.45 22.11 11.49
N LEU A 84 8.39 20.87 11.01
CA LEU A 84 9.38 19.86 11.42
C LEU A 84 10.73 20.31 10.87
N ARG A 85 11.64 20.71 11.73
CA ARG A 85 12.66 21.70 11.42
C ARG A 85 14.00 21.11 11.15
N THR A 86 14.30 19.96 11.73
CA THR A 86 15.57 19.26 11.55
C THR A 86 15.38 17.75 11.72
N LYS A 87 16.38 16.96 11.29
CA LYS A 87 16.43 15.52 11.61
C LYS A 87 16.40 15.24 13.11
N ALA A 88 17.00 16.16 13.91
CA ALA A 88 16.99 16.05 15.36
C ALA A 88 15.59 16.22 15.95
N ASP A 89 14.80 17.14 15.40
CA ASP A 89 13.42 17.37 15.84
C ASP A 89 12.52 16.17 15.55
N SER A 90 12.66 15.55 14.37
CA SER A 90 11.92 14.32 14.04
C SER A 90 12.31 13.15 14.94
N ILE A 91 13.58 12.99 15.28
CA ILE A 91 14.06 11.96 16.22
C ILE A 91 13.55 12.24 17.64
N SER A 92 13.56 13.48 18.09
CA SER A 92 13.03 13.91 19.38
C SER A 92 11.53 13.68 19.46
N LEU A 93 10.81 13.99 18.39
CA LEU A 93 9.38 13.74 18.25
C LEU A 93 9.06 12.25 18.34
N VAL A 94 9.72 11.42 17.57
CA VAL A 94 9.55 9.95 17.63
C VAL A 94 9.91 9.43 19.02
N SER A 95 10.92 10.00 19.69
CA SER A 95 11.27 9.64 21.07
C SER A 95 10.16 10.01 22.05
N SER A 96 9.53 11.17 21.93
CA SER A 96 8.41 11.60 22.78
C SER A 96 7.16 10.76 22.57
N ILE A 97 6.87 10.37 21.34
CA ILE A 97 5.79 9.42 21.01
C ILE A 97 6.09 8.05 21.62
N ARG A 98 7.36 7.62 21.64
CA ARG A 98 7.79 6.33 22.24
C ARG A 98 7.56 6.23 23.74
N THR A 99 7.72 7.33 24.48
CA THR A 99 7.55 7.34 25.95
C THR A 99 6.08 7.40 26.36
N GLY A 100 5.18 7.85 25.49
CA GLY A 100 3.74 7.95 25.74
C GLY A 100 2.90 6.77 25.23
N LEU A 101 3.42 6.03 24.23
CA LEU A 101 2.71 4.89 23.66
C LEU A 101 2.87 3.65 24.53
N ARG A 102 1.80 3.29 25.25
CA ARG A 102 1.66 1.93 25.73
C ARG A 102 1.42 1.02 24.53
N ASN A 103 2.32 0.06 24.31
CA ASN A 103 2.17 -0.98 23.30
C ASN A 103 1.72 -2.28 23.98
N PRO A 104 0.42 -2.42 24.38
CA PRO A 104 -0.07 -3.65 24.97
C PRO A 104 0.03 -4.78 23.94
N GLY A 105 0.57 -5.92 24.37
CA GLY A 105 0.72 -7.09 23.52
C GLY A 105 2.03 -7.19 22.72
N TRP A 106 2.93 -6.21 22.83
CA TRP A 106 4.27 -6.32 22.25
C TRP A 106 5.33 -6.64 23.32
N PRO A 107 6.32 -7.55 23.03
CA PRO A 107 6.39 -8.38 21.82
C PRO A 107 5.29 -9.44 21.81
N VAL A 108 4.81 -9.79 20.61
CA VAL A 108 3.85 -10.86 20.41
C VAL A 108 4.51 -12.20 20.76
N LYS A 109 3.75 -13.11 21.39
CA LYS A 109 4.21 -14.49 21.57
C LYS A 109 4.15 -15.21 20.24
N THR A 110 5.28 -15.25 19.54
CA THR A 110 5.42 -15.94 18.26
C THR A 110 5.69 -17.43 18.44
N PRO A 111 5.38 -18.28 17.43
CA PRO A 111 5.85 -19.64 17.37
C PRO A 111 7.39 -19.72 17.38
N SER A 112 7.94 -20.87 17.76
CA SER A 112 9.38 -21.12 17.69
C SER A 112 9.86 -20.97 16.23
N LEU A 113 10.96 -20.23 16.04
CA LEU A 113 11.53 -20.01 14.72
C LEU A 113 12.06 -21.32 14.14
N LEU A 114 11.72 -21.60 12.90
CA LEU A 114 12.30 -22.72 12.15
C LEU A 114 13.63 -22.32 11.49
N PRO A 115 14.50 -23.26 11.19
CA PRO A 115 15.72 -23.01 10.43
C PRO A 115 15.42 -22.29 9.11
N GLY A 116 16.17 -21.23 8.81
CA GLY A 116 15.94 -20.39 7.63
C GLY A 116 14.91 -19.29 7.80
N SER A 117 14.28 -19.13 8.98
CA SER A 117 13.46 -17.97 9.31
C SER A 117 14.25 -16.68 9.11
N MET A 118 13.63 -15.72 8.42
CA MET A 118 14.28 -14.45 8.06
C MET A 118 14.17 -13.43 9.17
N LEU A 119 12.98 -13.30 9.73
CA LEU A 119 12.67 -12.35 10.80
C LEU A 119 12.77 -13.04 12.16
N PRO A 120 13.21 -12.35 13.21
CA PRO A 120 13.71 -10.97 13.24
C PRO A 120 15.22 -10.86 12.98
N ALA A 121 15.92 -11.93 12.59
CA ALA A 121 17.38 -11.96 12.41
C ALA A 121 17.86 -11.00 11.30
N LYS A 122 17.01 -10.69 10.32
CA LYS A 122 17.28 -9.74 9.24
C LYS A 122 16.12 -8.73 9.14
N ARG A 123 16.41 -7.54 8.60
CA ARG A 123 15.39 -6.57 8.18
C ARG A 123 15.24 -6.61 6.67
N ILE A 124 14.01 -6.73 6.17
CA ILE A 124 13.73 -6.69 4.74
C ILE A 124 13.62 -5.23 4.30
N VAL A 125 14.33 -4.86 3.22
CA VAL A 125 14.21 -3.56 2.55
C VAL A 125 13.80 -3.80 1.11
N ALA A 126 12.63 -3.30 0.73
CA ALA A 126 11.97 -3.61 -0.52
C ALA A 126 11.73 -2.38 -1.40
N PHE A 127 11.90 -2.53 -2.71
CA PHE A 127 11.34 -1.65 -3.73
C PHE A 127 10.05 -2.25 -4.28
N TYR A 128 8.99 -1.42 -4.36
CA TYR A 128 7.62 -1.83 -4.68
C TYR A 128 7.14 -1.25 -6.01
N GLY A 129 6.29 -1.97 -6.72
CA GLY A 129 5.61 -1.46 -7.89
C GLY A 129 5.38 -2.48 -8.99
N ASN A 130 5.19 -1.97 -10.23
CA ASN A 130 5.06 -2.81 -11.41
C ASN A 130 5.83 -2.18 -12.58
N PRO A 131 6.75 -2.88 -13.23
CA PRO A 131 7.58 -2.36 -14.34
C PRO A 131 6.81 -1.87 -15.55
N LEU A 132 5.55 -2.25 -15.70
CA LEU A 132 4.71 -1.82 -16.81
C LEU A 132 4.15 -0.41 -16.63
N SER A 133 4.37 0.23 -15.46
CA SER A 133 3.83 1.56 -15.19
C SER A 133 4.79 2.43 -14.39
N LYS A 134 5.13 3.58 -14.95
CA LYS A 134 5.91 4.62 -14.26
C LYS A 134 5.19 5.24 -13.04
N LYS A 135 3.89 4.98 -12.88
CA LYS A 135 3.05 5.55 -11.81
C LYS A 135 2.70 4.56 -10.71
N MET A 136 3.12 3.31 -10.85
CA MET A 136 2.81 2.25 -9.87
C MET A 136 3.97 1.94 -8.93
N GLY A 137 4.88 2.86 -8.74
CA GLY A 137 6.01 2.72 -7.85
C GLY A 137 7.35 2.55 -8.55
N ILE A 138 8.38 2.52 -7.71
CA ILE A 138 9.78 2.65 -8.14
C ILE A 138 10.24 1.54 -9.09
N LEU A 139 9.62 0.34 -9.05
CA LEU A 139 9.98 -0.75 -9.97
C LEU A 139 9.73 -0.43 -11.44
N GLY A 140 8.84 0.54 -11.74
CA GLY A 140 8.52 0.95 -13.12
C GLY A 140 8.85 2.41 -13.42
N GLU A 141 9.21 3.20 -12.42
CA GLU A 141 9.45 4.64 -12.57
C GLU A 141 10.72 4.93 -13.37
N LEU A 142 11.77 4.21 -13.10
CA LEU A 142 13.10 4.37 -13.71
C LEU A 142 13.43 3.20 -14.64
N PRO A 143 14.33 3.39 -15.62
CA PRO A 143 14.95 2.27 -16.32
C PRO A 143 15.56 1.25 -15.36
N PRO A 144 15.56 -0.05 -15.68
CA PRO A 144 15.95 -1.10 -14.74
C PRO A 144 17.31 -0.88 -14.08
N ASP A 145 18.34 -0.50 -14.84
CA ASP A 145 19.68 -0.31 -14.28
C ASP A 145 19.74 0.87 -13.30
N GLN A 146 19.04 1.96 -13.59
CA GLN A 146 18.93 3.11 -12.70
C GLN A 146 18.13 2.77 -11.44
N MET A 147 17.04 2.04 -11.60
CA MET A 147 16.22 1.54 -10.48
C MET A 147 17.05 0.65 -9.57
N LEU A 148 17.80 -0.31 -10.13
CA LEU A 148 18.66 -1.21 -9.36
C LEU A 148 19.84 -0.49 -8.70
N GLY A 149 20.41 0.54 -9.33
CA GLY A 149 21.44 1.39 -8.71
C GLY A 149 20.90 2.20 -7.53
N LYS A 150 19.69 2.77 -7.66
CA LYS A 150 18.99 3.44 -6.57
C LYS A 150 18.66 2.47 -5.44
N PHE A 151 18.25 1.25 -5.77
CA PHE A 151 17.99 0.19 -4.82
C PHE A 151 19.21 -0.15 -3.97
N ASP A 152 20.37 -0.36 -4.60
CA ASP A 152 21.62 -0.62 -3.90
C ASP A 152 21.97 0.51 -2.92
N SER A 153 21.75 1.76 -3.35
CA SER A 153 22.00 2.94 -2.51
C SER A 153 21.10 2.98 -1.28
N VAL A 154 19.82 2.66 -1.44
CA VAL A 154 18.86 2.60 -0.32
C VAL A 154 19.20 1.46 0.63
N VAL A 155 19.52 0.28 0.11
CA VAL A 155 19.95 -0.88 0.93
C VAL A 155 21.20 -0.54 1.74
N ALA A 156 22.18 0.15 1.13
CA ALA A 156 23.40 0.57 1.81
C ALA A 156 23.11 1.57 2.96
N GLN A 157 22.16 2.50 2.76
CA GLN A 157 21.73 3.43 3.81
C GLN A 157 21.16 2.70 5.04
N TRP A 158 20.34 1.66 4.81
CA TRP A 158 19.75 0.86 5.89
C TRP A 158 20.81 0.02 6.61
N ARG A 159 21.78 -0.58 5.89
CA ARG A 159 22.91 -1.29 6.48
C ARG A 159 23.77 -0.37 7.36
N SER A 160 24.01 0.86 6.90
CA SER A 160 24.75 1.86 7.66
C SER A 160 24.00 2.38 8.88
N ALA A 161 22.66 2.49 8.81
CA ALA A 161 21.85 3.00 9.91
C ALA A 161 21.69 2.03 11.08
N ASP A 162 21.68 0.72 10.81
CA ASP A 162 21.61 -0.35 11.80
C ASP A 162 22.51 -1.53 11.41
N PRO A 163 23.81 -1.44 11.69
CA PRO A 163 24.75 -2.52 11.38
C PRO A 163 24.51 -3.83 12.15
N SER A 164 23.75 -3.75 13.26
CA SER A 164 23.46 -4.90 14.11
C SER A 164 22.39 -5.83 13.52
N THR A 165 21.58 -5.33 12.59
CA THR A 165 20.52 -6.09 11.94
C THR A 165 20.81 -6.19 10.43
N PRO A 166 21.28 -7.32 9.92
CA PRO A 166 21.55 -7.50 8.50
C PRO A 166 20.33 -7.17 7.64
N VAL A 167 20.56 -6.52 6.50
CA VAL A 167 19.48 -6.19 5.55
C VAL A 167 19.35 -7.28 4.51
N GLN A 168 18.14 -7.83 4.38
CA GLN A 168 17.71 -8.64 3.25
C GLN A 168 17.06 -7.74 2.20
N PRO A 169 17.68 -7.54 1.03
CA PRO A 169 17.06 -6.80 -0.07
C PRO A 169 15.84 -7.55 -0.63
N ALA A 170 14.84 -6.81 -1.14
CA ALA A 170 13.66 -7.40 -1.78
C ALA A 170 13.16 -6.57 -2.96
N LEU A 171 12.65 -7.20 -4.00
CA LEU A 171 11.81 -6.57 -5.01
C LEU A 171 10.37 -7.05 -4.82
N HIS A 172 9.44 -6.13 -4.61
CA HIS A 172 8.04 -6.41 -4.32
C HIS A 172 7.18 -6.02 -5.53
N LEU A 173 6.83 -7.02 -6.34
CA LEU A 173 6.11 -6.88 -7.61
C LEU A 173 4.61 -7.02 -7.41
N ILE A 174 3.82 -6.06 -7.87
CA ILE A 174 2.36 -6.19 -7.96
C ILE A 174 2.03 -7.10 -9.15
N VAL A 175 1.61 -8.34 -8.88
CA VAL A 175 1.33 -9.35 -9.92
C VAL A 175 -0.14 -9.47 -10.30
N SER A 176 -1.03 -9.03 -9.42
CA SER A 176 -2.44 -8.81 -9.72
C SER A 176 -2.73 -7.33 -9.42
N VAL A 177 -2.98 -6.55 -10.45
CA VAL A 177 -3.13 -5.08 -10.36
C VAL A 177 -4.60 -4.72 -10.40
N ALA A 178 -5.10 -4.12 -9.34
CA ALA A 178 -6.48 -3.62 -9.30
C ALA A 178 -6.74 -2.54 -10.36
N GLN A 179 -7.91 -2.58 -10.98
CA GLN A 179 -8.30 -1.72 -12.10
C GLN A 179 -9.62 -1.01 -11.82
N ARG A 180 -9.80 0.20 -12.35
CA ARG A 180 -11.11 0.88 -12.33
C ARG A 180 -12.09 0.33 -13.36
N LEU A 181 -11.61 -0.37 -14.36
CA LEU A 181 -12.42 -1.02 -15.39
C LEU A 181 -12.62 -2.51 -15.04
N PRO A 182 -13.78 -3.09 -15.40
CA PRO A 182 -14.12 -4.46 -15.01
C PRO A 182 -13.17 -5.53 -15.58
N GLY A 183 -12.50 -5.23 -16.70
CA GLY A 183 -11.73 -6.25 -17.43
C GLY A 183 -12.66 -7.23 -18.14
N LYS A 184 -12.06 -8.28 -18.74
CA LYS A 184 -12.82 -9.29 -19.50
C LYS A 184 -13.74 -10.17 -18.65
N ASP A 185 -13.36 -10.38 -17.39
CA ASP A 185 -14.06 -11.27 -16.44
C ASP A 185 -14.83 -10.50 -15.34
N GLY A 186 -14.91 -9.19 -15.41
CA GLY A 186 -15.63 -8.37 -14.44
C GLY A 186 -14.94 -8.24 -13.09
N MET A 187 -13.71 -8.74 -12.90
CA MET A 187 -13.04 -8.81 -11.61
C MET A 187 -12.24 -7.55 -11.25
N TYR A 188 -12.24 -6.53 -12.09
CA TYR A 188 -11.60 -5.24 -11.83
C TYR A 188 -10.12 -5.38 -11.42
N ARG A 189 -9.42 -6.31 -12.05
CA ARG A 189 -7.98 -6.49 -11.90
C ARG A 189 -7.35 -6.99 -13.19
N GLN A 190 -6.06 -6.73 -13.35
CA GLN A 190 -5.25 -7.26 -14.45
C GLN A 190 -4.13 -8.10 -13.85
N ARG A 191 -4.00 -9.32 -14.32
CA ARG A 191 -2.94 -10.25 -13.94
C ARG A 191 -1.70 -10.01 -14.77
N SER A 192 -0.55 -9.95 -14.12
CA SER A 192 0.74 -9.89 -14.83
C SER A 192 1.02 -11.19 -15.56
N ASP A 193 1.69 -11.06 -16.69
CA ASP A 193 2.21 -12.21 -17.44
C ASP A 193 3.32 -12.92 -16.64
N PRO A 194 3.40 -14.25 -16.66
CA PRO A 194 4.47 -15.01 -16.02
C PRO A 194 5.87 -14.55 -16.40
N GLY A 195 6.10 -14.15 -17.66
CA GLY A 195 7.37 -13.60 -18.12
C GLY A 195 7.80 -12.31 -17.42
N LEU A 196 6.83 -11.47 -17.00
CA LEU A 196 7.14 -10.29 -16.18
C LEU A 196 7.62 -10.69 -14.78
N ILE A 197 7.00 -11.71 -14.19
CA ILE A 197 7.42 -12.24 -12.88
C ILE A 197 8.84 -12.78 -12.97
N GLU A 198 9.15 -13.59 -13.99
CA GLU A 198 10.51 -14.12 -14.23
C GLU A 198 11.53 -13.01 -14.43
N LYS A 199 11.18 -11.97 -15.17
CA LYS A 199 12.05 -10.80 -15.39
C LYS A 199 12.41 -10.11 -14.08
N VAL A 200 11.43 -9.81 -13.22
CA VAL A 200 11.67 -9.16 -11.93
C VAL A 200 12.40 -10.10 -10.98
N TYR A 201 12.08 -11.39 -11.00
CA TYR A 201 12.81 -12.41 -10.26
C TYR A 201 14.30 -12.45 -10.66
N GLY A 202 14.59 -12.37 -11.98
CA GLY A 202 15.96 -12.28 -12.49
C GLY A 202 16.69 -11.03 -11.95
N TRP A 203 16.02 -9.87 -11.91
CA TRP A 203 16.58 -8.65 -11.31
C TRP A 203 16.86 -8.83 -9.82
N ALA A 204 15.90 -9.41 -9.07
CA ALA A 204 16.09 -9.66 -7.65
C ALA A 204 17.31 -10.54 -7.39
N ARG A 205 17.42 -11.67 -8.11
CA ARG A 205 18.57 -12.58 -7.98
C ARG A 205 19.92 -11.90 -8.29
N SER A 206 19.98 -11.02 -9.29
CA SER A 206 21.21 -10.29 -9.60
C SER A 206 21.71 -9.40 -8.48
N LYS A 207 20.81 -9.07 -7.52
CA LYS A 207 21.09 -8.23 -6.34
C LYS A 207 21.14 -9.03 -5.02
N GLY A 208 21.06 -10.36 -5.05
CA GLY A 208 20.90 -11.17 -3.85
C GLY A 208 19.63 -10.85 -3.07
N ALA A 209 18.61 -10.33 -3.79
CA ALA A 209 17.34 -9.94 -3.24
C ALA A 209 16.32 -11.10 -3.35
N ILE A 210 15.38 -11.12 -2.41
CA ILE A 210 14.17 -11.96 -2.51
C ILE A 210 13.13 -11.24 -3.38
N THR A 211 12.16 -12.01 -3.88
CA THR A 211 10.99 -11.47 -4.60
C THR A 211 9.74 -11.64 -3.76
N ILE A 212 8.90 -10.60 -3.71
CA ILE A 212 7.58 -10.67 -3.08
C ILE A 212 6.55 -10.41 -4.17
N LEU A 213 5.54 -11.29 -4.28
CA LEU A 213 4.48 -11.21 -5.27
C LEU A 213 3.22 -10.68 -4.61
N ASP A 214 2.77 -9.49 -5.00
CA ASP A 214 1.65 -8.79 -4.35
C ASP A 214 0.34 -8.95 -5.10
N ILE A 215 -0.75 -9.20 -4.36
CA ILE A 215 -2.10 -9.41 -4.89
C ILE A 215 -2.99 -8.21 -4.50
N GLN A 216 -3.35 -7.41 -5.50
CA GLN A 216 -4.47 -6.48 -5.46
C GLN A 216 -5.66 -7.14 -6.15
N ALA A 217 -6.49 -7.86 -5.41
CA ALA A 217 -7.45 -8.80 -5.99
C ALA A 217 -8.64 -8.15 -6.72
N GLY A 218 -8.93 -6.87 -6.50
CA GLY A 218 -10.12 -6.22 -7.06
C GLY A 218 -11.40 -6.84 -6.50
N LYS A 219 -12.26 -7.33 -7.37
CA LYS A 219 -13.46 -8.09 -7.01
C LYS A 219 -13.26 -9.62 -7.00
N SER A 220 -12.03 -10.07 -7.34
CA SER A 220 -11.64 -11.47 -7.22
C SER A 220 -11.35 -11.82 -5.76
N THR A 221 -11.00 -13.07 -5.49
CA THR A 221 -10.72 -13.61 -4.16
C THR A 221 -9.28 -14.10 -4.06
N ILE A 222 -8.76 -14.24 -2.84
CA ILE A 222 -7.39 -14.74 -2.64
C ILE A 222 -7.28 -16.21 -3.06
N ASP A 223 -8.29 -17.02 -2.82
CA ASP A 223 -8.35 -18.40 -3.27
C ASP A 223 -8.39 -18.59 -4.81
N SER A 224 -8.86 -17.55 -5.53
CA SER A 224 -8.81 -17.52 -7.00
C SER A 224 -7.49 -16.97 -7.56
N GLU A 225 -6.83 -16.06 -6.85
CA GLU A 225 -5.60 -15.41 -7.35
C GLU A 225 -4.32 -16.16 -6.95
N LEU A 226 -4.23 -16.67 -5.72
CA LEU A 226 -3.03 -17.28 -5.17
C LEU A 226 -2.59 -18.56 -5.91
N PRO A 227 -3.49 -19.48 -6.32
CA PRO A 227 -3.06 -20.72 -6.99
C PRO A 227 -2.19 -20.52 -8.24
N ARG A 228 -2.36 -19.42 -8.96
CA ARG A 228 -1.55 -19.06 -10.13
C ARG A 228 -0.10 -18.75 -9.76
N LEU A 229 0.16 -18.37 -8.53
CA LEU A 229 1.48 -17.98 -8.05
C LEU A 229 2.25 -19.15 -7.42
N ILE A 230 1.60 -20.30 -7.20
CA ILE A 230 2.21 -21.51 -6.62
C ILE A 230 3.52 -21.89 -7.32
N PRO A 231 3.63 -21.90 -8.67
CA PRO A 231 4.89 -22.25 -9.33
C PRO A 231 6.06 -21.35 -8.94
N PHE A 232 5.79 -20.08 -8.64
CA PHE A 232 6.79 -19.12 -8.18
C PHE A 232 7.01 -19.23 -6.67
N LEU A 233 5.94 -19.32 -5.88
CA LEU A 233 5.98 -19.43 -4.42
C LEU A 233 6.64 -20.73 -3.94
N SER A 234 6.77 -21.74 -4.82
CA SER A 234 7.54 -22.96 -4.55
C SER A 234 9.06 -22.74 -4.57
N ARG A 235 9.54 -21.52 -4.88
CA ARG A 235 10.97 -21.17 -4.82
C ARG A 235 11.30 -20.64 -3.42
N PRO A 236 12.50 -20.94 -2.89
CA PRO A 236 12.86 -20.57 -1.50
C PRO A 236 12.88 -19.05 -1.26
N ASP A 237 13.18 -18.28 -2.28
CA ASP A 237 13.38 -16.82 -2.27
C ASP A 237 12.20 -16.02 -2.84
N VAL A 238 11.02 -16.66 -3.00
CA VAL A 238 9.78 -16.00 -3.44
C VAL A 238 8.73 -16.06 -2.33
N HIS A 239 8.17 -14.90 -2.01
CA HIS A 239 7.26 -14.64 -0.91
C HIS A 239 5.96 -13.99 -1.40
N LEU A 240 4.99 -13.73 -0.52
CA LEU A 240 3.66 -13.23 -0.88
C LEU A 240 3.36 -11.89 -0.21
N GLY A 241 2.67 -11.01 -0.95
CA GLY A 241 2.02 -9.79 -0.46
C GLY A 241 0.52 -9.83 -0.71
N LEU A 242 -0.26 -9.25 0.18
CA LEU A 242 -1.70 -9.05 0.08
C LEU A 242 -2.01 -7.57 0.30
N ASP A 243 -2.79 -6.98 -0.59
CA ASP A 243 -3.17 -5.57 -0.51
C ASP A 243 -4.69 -5.40 -0.27
N PRO A 244 -5.10 -5.30 1.01
CA PRO A 244 -6.50 -5.12 1.39
C PRO A 244 -7.13 -3.83 0.85
N GLU A 245 -6.35 -2.78 0.53
CA GLU A 245 -6.87 -1.53 -0.04
C GLU A 245 -7.73 -1.80 -1.27
N PHE A 246 -7.32 -2.77 -2.08
CA PHE A 246 -7.97 -3.11 -3.34
C PHE A 246 -8.80 -4.39 -3.27
N TYR A 247 -9.14 -4.88 -2.08
CA TYR A 247 -9.97 -6.08 -1.90
C TYR A 247 -11.44 -5.70 -1.74
N MET A 248 -12.23 -5.91 -2.82
CA MET A 248 -13.62 -5.46 -2.92
C MET A 248 -14.62 -6.61 -2.81
N HIS A 249 -14.19 -7.81 -2.44
CA HIS A 249 -15.03 -9.00 -2.47
C HIS A 249 -16.12 -8.99 -1.38
N HIS A 250 -15.76 -8.78 -0.12
CA HIS A 250 -16.70 -8.90 0.99
C HIS A 250 -17.64 -7.69 1.15
N ASN A 251 -18.97 -7.92 1.12
CA ASN A 251 -20.05 -6.95 1.41
C ASN A 251 -19.93 -5.62 0.67
N ARG A 252 -19.52 -5.64 -0.61
CA ARG A 252 -19.14 -4.42 -1.29
C ARG A 252 -19.68 -4.33 -2.71
N GLU A 253 -20.94 -4.72 -2.89
CA GLU A 253 -21.66 -4.47 -4.14
C GLU A 253 -21.51 -3.02 -4.58
N GLY A 254 -21.27 -2.79 -5.85
CA GLY A 254 -21.07 -1.47 -6.43
C GLY A 254 -19.73 -0.79 -6.14
N ARG A 255 -18.88 -1.33 -5.29
CA ARG A 255 -17.53 -0.74 -5.06
C ARG A 255 -16.60 -1.08 -6.21
N ILE A 256 -15.87 -0.07 -6.64
CA ILE A 256 -14.84 -0.16 -7.68
C ILE A 256 -13.49 0.09 -7.01
N PRO A 257 -12.46 -0.74 -7.26
CA PRO A 257 -11.12 -0.49 -6.76
C PRO A 257 -10.66 0.93 -7.08
N ALA A 258 -9.86 1.52 -6.21
CA ALA A 258 -9.38 2.89 -6.36
C ALA A 258 -10.44 4.01 -6.27
N THR A 259 -11.68 3.68 -5.99
CA THR A 259 -12.72 4.68 -5.64
C THR A 259 -13.11 4.61 -4.16
N LYS A 260 -12.86 3.48 -3.54
CA LYS A 260 -13.09 3.21 -2.11
C LYS A 260 -11.95 2.33 -1.60
N ILE A 261 -11.61 2.50 -0.33
CA ILE A 261 -10.67 1.60 0.37
C ILE A 261 -11.35 0.25 0.57
N GLY A 262 -10.65 -0.81 0.23
CA GLY A 262 -11.04 -2.19 0.43
C GLY A 262 -10.90 -2.65 1.88
N ALA A 263 -11.19 -3.93 2.12
CA ALA A 263 -10.83 -4.60 3.36
C ALA A 263 -10.80 -6.12 3.15
N MET A 264 -9.93 -6.75 3.89
CA MET A 264 -9.72 -8.19 3.93
C MET A 264 -10.07 -8.70 5.33
N ASP A 265 -10.63 -9.88 5.40
CA ASP A 265 -10.90 -10.57 6.66
C ASP A 265 -9.70 -11.46 7.04
N ALA A 266 -9.49 -11.70 8.33
CA ALA A 266 -8.46 -12.62 8.80
C ALA A 266 -8.55 -14.01 8.17
N ARG A 267 -9.75 -14.45 7.77
CA ARG A 267 -9.95 -15.74 7.06
C ARG A 267 -9.22 -15.81 5.73
N ASP A 268 -9.19 -14.70 4.97
CA ASP A 268 -8.47 -14.64 3.70
C ASP A 268 -6.95 -14.69 3.93
N VAL A 269 -6.48 -14.00 4.97
CA VAL A 269 -5.07 -14.04 5.39
C VAL A 269 -4.70 -15.44 5.86
N ASN A 270 -5.55 -16.08 6.67
CA ASN A 270 -5.34 -17.44 7.16
C ASN A 270 -5.31 -18.46 6.01
N TYR A 271 -6.16 -18.30 5.00
CA TYR A 271 -6.09 -19.11 3.79
C TYR A 271 -4.72 -19.00 3.12
N ALA A 272 -4.20 -17.78 2.96
CA ALA A 272 -2.86 -17.57 2.38
C ALA A 272 -1.76 -18.19 3.25
N ILE A 273 -1.85 -18.09 4.58
CA ILE A 273 -0.93 -18.73 5.52
C ILE A 273 -0.96 -20.25 5.34
N ASP A 274 -2.14 -20.88 5.31
CA ASP A 274 -2.30 -22.31 5.15
C ASP A 274 -1.67 -22.80 3.81
N GLN A 275 -1.87 -22.05 2.71
CA GLN A 275 -1.27 -22.37 1.42
C GLN A 275 0.27 -22.26 1.45
N LEU A 276 0.81 -21.18 2.01
CA LEU A 276 2.25 -20.99 2.12
C LEU A 276 2.89 -22.05 3.03
N ALA A 277 2.26 -22.38 4.16
CA ALA A 277 2.72 -23.43 5.07
C ALA A 277 2.72 -24.80 4.40
N ALA A 278 1.71 -25.09 3.58
CA ALA A 278 1.67 -26.33 2.79
C ALA A 278 2.83 -26.40 1.78
N LEU A 279 3.17 -25.28 1.11
CA LEU A 279 4.32 -25.23 0.20
C LEU A 279 5.65 -25.44 0.94
N VAL A 280 5.84 -24.82 2.11
CA VAL A 280 7.02 -25.00 2.94
C VAL A 280 7.21 -26.48 3.28
N THR A 281 6.15 -27.14 3.72
CA THR A 281 6.18 -28.57 4.05
C THR A 281 6.45 -29.43 2.81
N LYS A 282 5.70 -29.20 1.73
CA LYS A 282 5.76 -30.03 0.52
C LYS A 282 7.12 -30.00 -0.18
N TYR A 283 7.74 -28.84 -0.21
CA TYR A 283 8.99 -28.60 -0.95
C TYR A 283 10.22 -28.41 -0.05
N HIS A 284 10.07 -28.64 1.27
CA HIS A 284 11.13 -28.47 2.27
C HIS A 284 11.79 -27.07 2.19
N LEU A 285 10.97 -26.04 2.07
CA LEU A 285 11.42 -24.66 1.92
C LEU A 285 11.75 -24.02 3.28
N PRO A 286 12.57 -22.97 3.32
CA PRO A 286 12.62 -22.10 4.48
C PRO A 286 11.25 -21.42 4.68
N PRO A 287 10.95 -20.92 5.91
CA PRO A 287 9.71 -20.20 6.18
C PRO A 287 9.46 -19.07 5.20
N LYS A 288 8.19 -18.91 4.81
CA LYS A 288 7.75 -17.83 3.93
C LYS A 288 7.51 -16.56 4.72
N VAL A 289 7.62 -15.41 4.05
CA VAL A 289 7.16 -14.13 4.58
C VAL A 289 5.87 -13.75 3.87
N LEU A 290 4.86 -13.35 4.64
CA LEU A 290 3.59 -12.82 4.15
C LEU A 290 3.47 -11.36 4.56
N ILE A 291 3.42 -10.45 3.59
CA ILE A 291 3.21 -9.03 3.82
C ILE A 291 1.73 -8.71 3.65
N VAL A 292 1.10 -8.06 4.63
CA VAL A 292 -0.28 -7.57 4.55
C VAL A 292 -0.26 -6.05 4.69
N HIS A 293 -0.71 -5.34 3.66
CA HIS A 293 -0.73 -3.87 3.65
C HIS A 293 -1.88 -3.33 4.51
N ARG A 294 -1.63 -2.25 5.25
CA ARG A 294 -2.64 -1.62 6.09
C ARG A 294 -2.32 -0.15 6.36
N PHE A 295 -3.32 0.73 6.26
CA PHE A 295 -3.21 2.12 6.72
C PHE A 295 -4.49 2.63 7.39
N THR A 296 -5.52 1.79 7.49
CA THR A 296 -6.69 2.03 8.34
C THR A 296 -7.06 0.76 9.08
N THR A 297 -7.63 0.90 10.29
CA THR A 297 -8.06 -0.26 11.10
C THR A 297 -9.06 -1.14 10.36
N ASN A 298 -9.93 -0.54 9.53
CA ASN A 298 -10.97 -1.27 8.80
C ASN A 298 -10.46 -2.07 7.59
N MET A 299 -9.21 -1.88 7.16
CA MET A 299 -8.65 -2.63 6.03
C MET A 299 -8.39 -4.10 6.36
N LEU A 300 -8.12 -4.40 7.62
CA LEU A 300 -7.89 -5.76 8.09
C LEU A 300 -8.85 -6.05 9.23
N GLN A 301 -9.90 -6.82 8.94
CA GLN A 301 -10.94 -7.19 9.90
C GLN A 301 -10.51 -8.43 10.68
N HIS A 302 -10.86 -8.48 11.97
CA HIS A 302 -10.55 -9.59 12.88
C HIS A 302 -9.04 -9.93 12.94
N ALA A 303 -8.16 -8.91 12.91
CA ALA A 303 -6.71 -9.11 12.87
C ALA A 303 -6.18 -10.02 13.99
N SER A 304 -6.84 -10.02 15.18
CA SER A 304 -6.51 -10.92 16.29
C SER A 304 -6.77 -12.41 16.02
N GLU A 305 -7.52 -12.73 14.95
CA GLU A 305 -7.81 -14.12 14.54
C GLU A 305 -6.83 -14.64 13.49
N ILE A 306 -5.82 -13.84 13.12
CA ILE A 306 -4.75 -14.29 12.22
C ILE A 306 -3.91 -15.36 12.94
N LYS A 307 -3.83 -16.53 12.32
CA LYS A 307 -3.05 -17.65 12.83
C LYS A 307 -1.55 -17.37 12.68
N LEU A 308 -0.79 -17.69 13.70
CA LEU A 308 0.67 -17.67 13.62
C LEU A 308 1.17 -19.11 13.39
N ASP A 309 1.82 -19.33 12.27
CA ASP A 309 2.40 -20.64 11.88
C ASP A 309 3.92 -20.49 11.73
N PRO A 310 4.75 -21.36 12.36
CA PRO A 310 6.20 -21.22 12.31
C PRO A 310 6.80 -21.29 10.89
N ARG A 311 6.02 -21.75 9.92
CA ARG A 311 6.40 -21.83 8.50
C ARG A 311 6.10 -20.55 7.72
N VAL A 312 5.36 -19.58 8.33
CA VAL A 312 4.96 -18.32 7.68
C VAL A 312 5.11 -17.16 8.65
N GLN A 313 6.00 -16.23 8.35
CA GLN A 313 6.23 -15.02 9.14
C GLN A 313 5.37 -13.89 8.61
N VAL A 314 4.40 -13.42 9.40
CA VAL A 314 3.41 -12.42 9.00
C VAL A 314 3.89 -11.01 9.36
N VAL A 315 3.86 -10.11 8.39
CA VAL A 315 4.18 -8.70 8.57
C VAL A 315 2.96 -7.84 8.24
N ILE A 316 2.49 -7.05 9.19
CA ILE A 316 1.52 -5.99 8.91
C ILE A 316 2.29 -4.73 8.54
N ASN A 317 2.12 -4.27 7.30
CA ASN A 317 2.91 -3.20 6.72
C ASN A 317 2.11 -1.89 6.67
N MET A 318 2.52 -0.90 7.47
CA MET A 318 1.94 0.44 7.42
C MET A 318 2.13 1.07 6.05
N ASP A 319 1.05 1.21 5.29
CA ASP A 319 1.01 1.65 3.89
C ASP A 319 0.43 3.07 3.71
N GLY A 320 0.37 3.87 4.76
CA GLY A 320 -0.08 5.25 4.69
C GLY A 320 0.99 6.19 4.15
N TRP A 321 0.61 7.12 3.25
CA TRP A 321 1.50 8.17 2.77
C TRP A 321 1.15 9.52 3.39
N GLY A 322 2.11 10.44 3.41
CA GLY A 322 1.92 11.80 3.90
C GLY A 322 3.08 12.31 4.75
N GLN A 323 2.81 13.39 5.47
CA GLN A 323 3.79 14.01 6.35
C GLN A 323 4.23 13.05 7.48
N PRO A 324 5.44 13.20 8.01
CA PRO A 324 6.00 12.31 9.04
C PRO A 324 5.07 12.06 10.22
N TRP A 325 4.48 13.11 10.81
CA TRP A 325 3.57 12.99 11.94
C TRP A 325 2.34 12.12 11.65
N TYR A 326 1.79 12.24 10.43
CA TYR A 326 0.62 11.48 10.01
C TYR A 326 0.95 10.00 9.82
N LYS A 327 2.14 9.71 9.29
CA LYS A 327 2.62 8.33 9.15
C LYS A 327 2.87 7.68 10.50
N PHE A 328 3.43 8.42 11.47
CA PHE A 328 3.62 7.92 12.84
C PHE A 328 2.29 7.66 13.56
N ASP A 329 1.29 8.55 13.39
CA ASP A 329 -0.06 8.34 13.91
C ASP A 329 -0.71 7.09 13.31
N THR A 330 -0.60 6.93 11.98
CA THR A 330 -1.12 5.74 11.29
C THR A 330 -0.44 4.46 11.82
N TYR A 331 0.88 4.47 11.94
CA TYR A 331 1.63 3.34 12.48
C TYR A 331 1.20 2.99 13.92
N ALA A 332 1.03 3.99 14.76
CA ALA A 332 0.61 3.80 16.14
C ALA A 332 -0.78 3.17 16.24
N ARG A 333 -1.73 3.63 15.42
CA ARG A 333 -3.13 3.19 15.46
C ARG A 333 -3.38 1.86 14.77
N CYS A 334 -2.68 1.57 13.70
CA CYS A 334 -2.96 0.39 12.88
C CYS A 334 -2.04 -0.79 13.23
N GLU A 335 -0.74 -0.55 13.39
CA GLU A 335 0.23 -1.63 13.57
C GLU A 335 0.61 -1.84 15.03
N ALA A 336 0.89 -0.75 15.76
CA ALA A 336 1.33 -0.87 17.16
C ALA A 336 0.19 -1.20 18.12
N ALA A 337 -1.04 -0.71 17.86
CA ALA A 337 -2.20 -0.95 18.70
C ALA A 337 -2.86 -2.33 18.49
N GLU A 338 -2.67 -2.93 17.33
CA GLU A 338 -3.24 -4.25 16.98
C GLU A 338 -2.12 -5.23 16.58
N PRO A 339 -1.41 -5.81 17.57
CA PRO A 339 -0.25 -6.66 17.32
C PRO A 339 -0.64 -7.98 16.65
N VAL A 340 0.12 -8.37 15.59
CA VAL A 340 -0.02 -9.68 14.95
C VAL A 340 1.29 -10.49 15.11
N GLU A 341 2.34 -10.19 14.35
CA GLU A 341 3.64 -10.85 14.51
C GLU A 341 4.80 -9.89 14.31
N TYR A 342 4.97 -9.38 13.09
CA TYR A 342 5.98 -8.35 12.77
C TYR A 342 5.30 -7.14 12.14
N THR A 343 5.97 -5.99 12.20
CA THR A 343 5.50 -4.76 11.57
C THR A 343 6.39 -4.33 10.41
N GLY A 344 5.78 -3.63 9.45
CA GLY A 344 6.46 -2.96 8.35
C GLY A 344 6.13 -1.48 8.28
N PHE A 345 6.93 -0.76 7.49
CA PHE A 345 6.75 0.68 7.27
C PHE A 345 7.06 1.04 5.81
N LYS A 346 6.08 1.65 5.12
CA LYS A 346 6.22 2.08 3.73
C LYS A 346 6.62 3.54 3.64
N LEU A 347 7.47 3.85 2.70
CA LEU A 347 7.99 5.18 2.39
C LEU A 347 7.71 5.50 0.92
N PHE A 348 7.19 6.68 0.64
CA PHE A 348 6.84 7.10 -0.71
C PHE A 348 7.75 8.23 -1.17
N PHE A 349 8.56 8.00 -2.20
CA PHE A 349 9.52 8.99 -2.69
C PHE A 349 8.87 10.33 -3.06
N HIS A 350 7.66 10.29 -3.62
CA HIS A 350 6.95 11.48 -4.08
C HIS A 350 5.84 11.94 -3.12
N ASN A 351 5.03 11.00 -2.62
CA ASN A 351 3.84 11.36 -1.87
C ASN A 351 4.16 11.90 -0.46
N ASP A 352 5.18 11.34 0.20
CA ASP A 352 5.60 11.79 1.53
C ASP A 352 6.23 13.18 1.50
N THR A 353 6.80 13.56 0.35
CA THR A 353 7.53 14.83 0.18
C THR A 353 6.69 15.97 -0.42
N ARG A 354 5.44 15.71 -0.78
CA ARG A 354 4.57 16.67 -1.50
C ARG A 354 4.38 18.02 -0.80
N LYS A 355 4.46 18.05 0.52
CA LYS A 355 4.29 19.27 1.32
C LYS A 355 5.60 19.91 1.76
N GLY A 356 6.73 19.47 1.16
CA GLY A 356 8.07 19.99 1.44
C GLY A 356 8.77 19.30 2.61
N ASP A 357 8.15 18.31 3.23
CA ASP A 357 8.84 17.48 4.22
C ASP A 357 9.86 16.55 3.53
N PRO A 358 11.01 16.28 4.12
CA PRO A 358 11.91 15.25 3.61
C PRO A 358 11.32 13.86 3.84
N ILE A 359 11.68 12.91 2.99
CA ILE A 359 11.39 11.51 3.25
C ILE A 359 12.04 11.08 4.56
N LEU A 360 11.34 10.30 5.39
CA LEU A 360 11.88 9.81 6.65
C LEU A 360 13.16 9.00 6.43
N SER A 361 14.18 9.31 7.22
CA SER A 361 15.45 8.59 7.21
C SER A 361 15.32 7.21 7.89
N PRO A 362 16.21 6.26 7.59
CA PRO A 362 16.25 4.98 8.30
C PRO A 362 16.30 5.13 9.83
N ARG A 363 17.03 6.11 10.36
CA ARG A 363 17.13 6.35 11.81
C ARG A 363 15.81 6.75 12.45
N GLU A 364 15.01 7.58 11.77
CA GLU A 364 13.70 8.01 12.24
C GLU A 364 12.73 6.82 12.28
N VAL A 365 12.72 5.99 11.26
CA VAL A 365 11.89 4.78 11.21
C VAL A 365 12.35 3.74 12.25
N LEU A 366 13.66 3.57 12.46
CA LEU A 366 14.22 2.66 13.47
C LEU A 366 13.90 3.08 14.91
N ALA A 367 13.51 4.32 15.12
CA ALA A 367 13.07 4.81 16.43
C ALA A 367 11.65 4.35 16.79
N LEU A 368 10.84 3.89 15.85
CA LEU A 368 9.47 3.39 16.09
C LEU A 368 9.46 2.15 16.99
N ARG A 369 8.36 1.98 17.73
CA ARG A 369 8.08 0.80 18.57
C ARG A 369 6.63 0.32 18.34
N PRO A 370 6.45 -0.98 18.01
CA PRO A 370 7.51 -1.97 17.73
C PRO A 370 8.42 -1.51 16.60
N ARG A 371 9.66 -2.02 16.55
CA ARG A 371 10.60 -1.65 15.48
C ARG A 371 10.21 -2.36 14.18
N PRO A 372 9.98 -1.65 13.06
CA PRO A 372 9.64 -2.29 11.80
C PRO A 372 10.75 -3.22 11.29
N MET A 373 10.35 -4.42 10.89
CA MET A 373 11.24 -5.45 10.33
C MET A 373 11.13 -5.54 8.79
N TYR A 374 10.13 -4.92 8.20
CA TYR A 374 9.94 -4.78 6.76
C TYR A 374 9.83 -3.30 6.40
N ILE A 375 10.62 -2.87 5.42
CA ILE A 375 10.63 -1.49 4.93
C ILE A 375 10.35 -1.52 3.44
N GLN A 376 9.38 -0.74 2.99
CA GLN A 376 8.99 -0.69 1.60
C GLN A 376 9.12 0.73 1.04
N TYR A 377 9.69 0.85 -0.14
CA TYR A 377 9.79 2.10 -0.90
C TYR A 377 8.94 2.03 -2.17
N GLN A 378 8.11 3.08 -2.37
CA GLN A 378 7.29 3.26 -3.56
C GLN A 378 7.56 4.60 -4.24
#